data_f24c41de739ee9d05fb9dc1869ece396
#
_entry.id   f24c41de739ee9d05fb9dc1869ece396
#
_cell.length_a   1.000
_cell.length_b   1.000
_cell.length_c   1.000
_cell.angle_alpha   90.00
_cell.angle_beta   90.00
_cell.angle_gamma   90.00
#
_symmetry.space_group_name_H-M   'P 1'
#
loop_
_entity.id
_entity.type
_entity.pdbx_description
1 polymer ?
#
loop_
_entity_poly.entity_id
_entity_poly.type
_entity_poly.pdbx_seq_one_letter_code
_entity_poly.pdbx_strand_id
1 'polypeptide(L)'
;MSRIFSGIQPSGELHIGNYLGAVKNWVQLQETHPGALFCVVDYHAITGTYDPAVLRARRWGMAKSLLAAGIDPAKAALFVQSDVPEHTELSWIFTTLTPLGDLERQTQFKDKSSKVESIPAGLLMYPVLQSADILLYRADSVPVGEDQIQHLELARDTARKWNAKFGQEYFPEPKPLLTPTRRIMGLDGQSKMSKSLGNTIGLMETDDEIWAKLRPAMTDPQRVRKTDVGRPEVCNIFQLHKAFSREETVAQVDGQCRSAGWGCMDCKKVLQESMVQELTPIRGRAEALDAEPQRVLDALAGGAETARGIARETMREVRGYMGLDAVTVDRKSTRLNSSHEFVSRMPSSA
;
A
#
# COMPACT_ATOMS: atom_id res chain seq x y z
N MET A 1 13.33 -10.73 -14.44
CA MET A 1 12.93 -10.92 -13.03
C MET A 1 11.64 -10.15 -12.83
N SER A 2 10.68 -10.72 -12.08
CA SER A 2 9.43 -10.03 -11.73
C SER A 2 9.75 -8.83 -10.86
N ARG A 3 9.19 -7.66 -11.21
CA ARG A 3 9.37 -6.43 -10.44
C ARG A 3 8.10 -6.12 -9.66
N ILE A 4 8.27 -5.97 -8.34
CA ILE A 4 7.18 -5.65 -7.43
C ILE A 4 7.20 -4.16 -7.11
N PHE A 5 6.01 -3.54 -7.13
CA PHE A 5 5.76 -2.23 -6.56
C PHE A 5 4.58 -2.32 -5.60
N SER A 6 4.69 -1.68 -4.45
CA SER A 6 3.54 -1.47 -3.56
C SER A 6 3.69 -0.17 -2.78
N GLY A 7 2.57 0.47 -2.47
CA GLY A 7 2.52 1.75 -1.78
C GLY A 7 1.62 1.74 -0.54
N ILE A 8 2.00 2.53 0.46
CA ILE A 8 1.19 2.77 1.66
C ILE A 8 1.09 4.26 1.94
N GLN A 9 -0.13 4.73 2.21
CA GLN A 9 -0.35 6.13 2.56
C GLN A 9 0.12 6.41 4.00
N PRO A 10 0.80 7.55 4.24
CA PRO A 10 1.18 7.98 5.58
C PRO A 10 -0.02 8.53 6.36
N SER A 11 -1.03 7.68 6.58
CA SER A 11 -2.28 8.04 7.28
C SER A 11 -2.14 8.09 8.81
N GLY A 12 -0.94 7.88 9.31
CA GLY A 12 -0.55 7.88 10.73
C GLY A 12 0.22 6.60 11.11
N GLU A 13 0.31 6.29 12.41
CA GLU A 13 1.04 5.10 12.88
C GLU A 13 0.47 3.80 12.32
N LEU A 14 1.32 2.81 12.09
CA LEU A 14 0.90 1.49 11.68
C LEU A 14 0.16 0.77 12.82
N HIS A 15 -0.96 0.18 12.50
CA HIS A 15 -1.66 -0.74 13.39
C HIS A 15 -1.59 -2.18 12.86
N ILE A 16 -1.93 -3.15 13.70
CA ILE A 16 -1.85 -4.58 13.36
C ILE A 16 -2.62 -4.94 12.08
N GLY A 17 -3.70 -4.23 11.76
CA GLY A 17 -4.44 -4.43 10.50
C GLY A 17 -3.64 -4.05 9.25
N ASN A 18 -2.85 -2.97 9.30
CA ASN A 18 -1.93 -2.61 8.20
C ASN A 18 -0.76 -3.59 8.14
N TYR A 19 -0.22 -3.95 9.30
CA TYR A 19 0.90 -4.88 9.41
C TYR A 19 0.55 -6.24 8.80
N LEU A 20 -0.50 -6.87 9.27
CA LEU A 20 -0.95 -8.17 8.77
C LEU A 20 -1.48 -8.12 7.33
N GLY A 21 -2.16 -7.02 6.97
CA GLY A 21 -2.77 -6.87 5.66
C GLY A 21 -1.80 -6.53 4.53
N ALA A 22 -0.64 -5.96 4.85
CA ALA A 22 0.33 -5.54 3.83
C ALA A 22 1.79 -5.75 4.25
N VAL A 23 2.23 -5.11 5.35
CA VAL A 23 3.65 -4.95 5.67
C VAL A 23 4.34 -6.28 5.95
N LYS A 24 3.71 -7.20 6.68
CA LYS A 24 4.24 -8.55 6.95
C LYS A 24 4.48 -9.33 5.65
N ASN A 25 3.59 -9.18 4.66
CA ASN A 25 3.77 -9.77 3.34
C ASN A 25 4.92 -9.10 2.56
N TRP A 26 5.09 -7.78 2.67
CA TRP A 26 6.21 -7.07 2.04
C TRP A 26 7.57 -7.56 2.55
N VAL A 27 7.66 -7.76 3.88
CA VAL A 27 8.86 -8.33 4.52
C VAL A 27 9.19 -9.74 3.99
N GLN A 28 8.18 -10.54 3.66
CA GLN A 28 8.38 -11.85 3.03
C GLN A 28 8.76 -11.72 1.54
N LEU A 29 8.09 -10.81 0.82
CA LEU A 29 8.31 -10.62 -0.61
C LEU A 29 9.72 -10.09 -0.94
N GLN A 30 10.34 -9.27 -0.10
CA GLN A 30 11.71 -8.80 -0.32
C GLN A 30 12.74 -9.95 -0.33
N GLU A 31 12.45 -11.08 0.35
CA GLU A 31 13.33 -12.25 0.36
C GLU A 31 13.29 -13.02 -0.98
N THR A 32 12.13 -13.03 -1.62
CA THR A 32 11.90 -13.78 -2.86
C THR A 32 11.99 -12.90 -4.11
N HIS A 33 11.88 -11.58 -3.94
CA HIS A 33 11.90 -10.58 -5.02
C HIS A 33 12.89 -9.46 -4.67
N PRO A 34 14.20 -9.70 -4.75
CA PRO A 34 15.20 -8.66 -4.50
C PRO A 34 15.01 -7.49 -5.46
N GLY A 35 15.11 -6.27 -4.93
CA GLY A 35 14.82 -5.04 -5.66
C GLY A 35 13.34 -4.68 -5.73
N ALA A 36 12.48 -5.26 -4.88
CA ALA A 36 11.11 -4.79 -4.67
C ALA A 36 11.09 -3.31 -4.27
N LEU A 37 10.07 -2.59 -4.69
CA LEU A 37 9.90 -1.16 -4.49
C LEU A 37 8.73 -0.91 -3.55
N PHE A 38 9.01 -0.37 -2.37
CA PHE A 38 8.00 -0.01 -1.38
C PHE A 38 7.97 1.50 -1.19
N CYS A 39 6.81 2.10 -1.36
CA CYS A 39 6.64 3.54 -1.46
C CYS A 39 5.72 4.09 -0.36
N VAL A 40 6.16 5.13 0.34
CA VAL A 40 5.29 5.97 1.16
C VAL A 40 4.61 6.98 0.24
N VAL A 41 3.33 6.73 -0.11
CA VAL A 41 2.62 7.47 -1.16
C VAL A 41 1.96 8.73 -0.60
N ASP A 42 2.76 9.78 -0.43
CA ASP A 42 2.36 11.04 0.17
C ASP A 42 1.55 11.96 -0.78
N TYR A 43 1.71 11.88 -2.10
CA TYR A 43 0.82 12.55 -3.04
C TYR A 43 -0.62 12.03 -2.94
N HIS A 44 -0.82 10.74 -2.68
CA HIS A 44 -2.16 10.22 -2.43
C HIS A 44 -2.74 10.73 -1.09
N ALA A 45 -1.89 11.03 -0.11
CA ALA A 45 -2.35 11.53 1.17
C ALA A 45 -2.89 12.97 1.11
N ILE A 46 -2.49 13.76 0.11
CA ILE A 46 -2.96 15.15 -0.07
C ILE A 46 -4.23 15.28 -0.91
N THR A 47 -4.82 14.18 -1.35
CA THR A 47 -6.10 14.19 -2.09
C THR A 47 -7.31 14.58 -1.22
N GLY A 48 -7.15 14.57 0.10
CA GLY A 48 -8.11 15.05 1.09
C GLY A 48 -7.57 16.23 1.89
N THR A 49 -8.32 16.63 2.91
CA THR A 49 -7.86 17.68 3.85
C THR A 49 -6.69 17.17 4.67
N TYR A 50 -5.62 17.93 4.73
CA TYR A 50 -4.42 17.60 5.50
C TYR A 50 -3.78 18.83 6.13
N ASP A 51 -3.01 18.61 7.19
CA ASP A 51 -2.10 19.59 7.79
C ASP A 51 -0.67 19.28 7.37
N PRO A 52 0.12 20.24 6.83
CA PRO A 52 1.47 20.00 6.34
C PRO A 52 2.45 19.53 7.41
N ALA A 53 2.33 20.00 8.66
CA ALA A 53 3.21 19.59 9.76
C ALA A 53 2.89 18.14 10.17
N VAL A 54 1.61 17.81 10.26
CA VAL A 54 1.14 16.44 10.55
C VAL A 54 1.54 15.48 9.44
N LEU A 55 1.41 15.87 8.16
CA LEU A 55 1.82 15.04 7.03
C LEU A 55 3.33 14.74 7.09
N ARG A 56 4.15 15.75 7.37
CA ARG A 56 5.61 15.58 7.51
C ARG A 56 5.95 14.57 8.60
N ALA A 57 5.34 14.70 9.78
CA ALA A 57 5.54 13.76 10.88
C ALA A 57 5.07 12.33 10.52
N ARG A 58 3.95 12.21 9.81
CA ARG A 58 3.41 10.91 9.38
C ARG A 58 4.26 10.22 8.31
N ARG A 59 4.85 10.96 7.37
CA ARG A 59 5.80 10.42 6.39
C ARG A 59 7.01 9.80 7.10
N TRP A 60 7.60 10.52 8.04
CA TRP A 60 8.71 10.04 8.86
C TRP A 60 8.30 8.80 9.68
N GLY A 61 7.21 8.90 10.44
CA GLY A 61 6.73 7.81 11.29
C GLY A 61 6.40 6.54 10.49
N MET A 62 5.84 6.69 9.28
CA MET A 62 5.56 5.58 8.39
C MET A 62 6.85 4.89 7.92
N ALA A 63 7.82 5.66 7.43
CA ALA A 63 9.11 5.11 6.98
C ALA A 63 9.83 4.36 8.12
N LYS A 64 9.90 4.97 9.31
CA LYS A 64 10.46 4.34 10.50
C LYS A 64 9.74 3.03 10.85
N SER A 65 8.40 3.04 10.83
CA SER A 65 7.60 1.86 11.16
C SER A 65 7.79 0.72 10.16
N LEU A 66 7.96 1.02 8.86
CA LEU A 66 8.25 0.02 7.83
C LEU A 66 9.62 -0.63 8.03
N LEU A 67 10.66 0.17 8.31
CA LEU A 67 12.00 -0.34 8.65
C LEU A 67 11.96 -1.17 9.94
N ALA A 68 11.28 -0.68 10.98
CA ALA A 68 11.11 -1.40 12.23
C ALA A 68 10.37 -2.72 12.04
N ALA A 69 9.36 -2.77 11.17
CA ALA A 69 8.63 -3.98 10.82
C ALA A 69 9.49 -5.02 10.08
N GLY A 70 10.63 -4.61 9.49
CA GLY A 70 11.59 -5.51 8.88
C GLY A 70 11.85 -5.29 7.39
N ILE A 71 11.42 -4.16 6.81
CA ILE A 71 11.88 -3.78 5.46
C ILE A 71 13.38 -3.50 5.54
N ASP A 72 14.14 -4.22 4.73
CA ASP A 72 15.60 -4.17 4.66
C ASP A 72 16.04 -3.36 3.43
N PRO A 73 16.67 -2.18 3.63
CA PRO A 73 17.14 -1.36 2.51
C PRO A 73 18.18 -2.03 1.60
N ALA A 74 18.84 -3.11 2.09
CA ALA A 74 19.75 -3.89 1.26
C ALA A 74 19.04 -4.83 0.28
N LYS A 75 17.75 -5.14 0.52
CA LYS A 75 16.94 -6.08 -0.27
C LYS A 75 15.87 -5.40 -1.11
N ALA A 76 15.31 -4.31 -0.61
CA ALA A 76 14.21 -3.58 -1.22
C ALA A 76 14.44 -2.06 -1.15
N ALA A 77 13.99 -1.33 -2.15
CA ALA A 77 14.02 0.14 -2.12
C ALA A 77 12.80 0.67 -1.34
N LEU A 78 13.05 1.36 -0.23
CA LEU A 78 12.03 2.10 0.51
C LEU A 78 12.22 3.60 0.24
N PHE A 79 11.19 4.28 -0.25
CA PHE A 79 11.26 5.70 -0.58
C PHE A 79 9.94 6.42 -0.39
N VAL A 80 9.97 7.76 -0.48
CA VAL A 80 8.77 8.60 -0.45
C VAL A 80 8.42 9.01 -1.87
N GLN A 81 7.16 8.94 -2.24
CA GLN A 81 6.66 9.19 -3.60
C GLN A 81 7.08 10.59 -4.12
N SER A 82 6.98 11.61 -3.29
CA SER A 82 7.33 12.99 -3.67
C SER A 82 8.83 13.20 -3.91
N ASP A 83 9.68 12.27 -3.51
CA ASP A 83 11.11 12.29 -3.83
C ASP A 83 11.40 11.88 -5.28
N VAL A 84 10.40 11.37 -6.00
CA VAL A 84 10.48 10.94 -7.41
C VAL A 84 9.40 11.70 -8.22
N PRO A 85 9.68 12.92 -8.73
CA PRO A 85 8.68 13.75 -9.42
C PRO A 85 8.08 13.12 -10.67
N GLU A 86 8.75 12.16 -11.26
CA GLU A 86 8.34 11.43 -12.44
C GLU A 86 6.97 10.72 -12.27
N HIS A 87 6.57 10.41 -11.06
CA HIS A 87 5.23 9.91 -10.75
C HIS A 87 4.13 10.86 -11.24
N THR A 88 4.29 12.15 -10.97
CA THR A 88 3.30 13.17 -11.36
C THR A 88 3.36 13.47 -12.84
N GLU A 89 4.52 13.45 -13.45
CA GLU A 89 4.69 13.63 -14.90
C GLU A 89 4.01 12.50 -15.67
N LEU A 90 4.28 11.24 -15.30
CA LEU A 90 3.64 10.09 -15.94
C LEU A 90 2.14 10.07 -15.69
N SER A 91 1.70 10.47 -14.48
CA SER A 91 0.27 10.62 -14.17
C SER A 91 -0.41 11.62 -15.09
N TRP A 92 0.21 12.77 -15.37
CA TRP A 92 -0.33 13.72 -16.32
C TRP A 92 -0.47 13.12 -17.73
N ILE A 93 0.56 12.43 -18.19
CA ILE A 93 0.55 11.75 -19.50
C ILE A 93 -0.59 10.72 -19.56
N PHE A 94 -0.74 9.87 -18.54
CA PHE A 94 -1.81 8.89 -18.49
C PHE A 94 -3.21 9.52 -18.38
N THR A 95 -3.31 10.69 -17.75
CA THR A 95 -4.56 11.47 -17.72
C THR A 95 -5.05 11.79 -19.12
N THR A 96 -4.14 12.11 -20.05
CA THR A 96 -4.51 12.42 -21.45
C THR A 96 -5.01 11.19 -22.25
N LEU A 97 -4.82 9.98 -21.71
CA LEU A 97 -5.24 8.72 -22.32
C LEU A 97 -6.45 8.07 -21.62
N THR A 98 -6.82 8.58 -20.45
CA THR A 98 -7.86 7.97 -19.61
C THR A 98 -9.20 8.67 -19.85
N PRO A 99 -10.24 7.97 -20.34
CA PRO A 99 -11.56 8.55 -20.49
C PRO A 99 -12.16 8.96 -19.14
N LEU A 100 -12.81 10.11 -19.07
CA LEU A 100 -13.47 10.63 -17.87
C LEU A 100 -14.44 9.60 -17.25
N GLY A 101 -15.24 8.95 -18.10
CA GLY A 101 -16.20 7.94 -17.63
C GLY A 101 -15.58 6.72 -16.96
N ASP A 102 -14.29 6.39 -17.25
CA ASP A 102 -13.59 5.30 -16.56
C ASP A 102 -13.28 5.69 -15.10
N LEU A 103 -13.00 6.95 -14.85
CA LEU A 103 -12.74 7.51 -13.52
C LEU A 103 -14.03 7.67 -12.70
N GLU A 104 -15.10 8.17 -13.31
CA GLU A 104 -16.40 8.33 -12.66
C GLU A 104 -17.04 6.99 -12.26
N ARG A 105 -16.70 5.90 -12.95
CA ARG A 105 -17.16 4.55 -12.62
C ARG A 105 -16.43 3.91 -11.46
N GLN A 106 -15.30 4.49 -10.97
CA GLN A 106 -14.56 3.94 -9.83
C GLN A 106 -15.41 3.93 -8.56
N THR A 107 -15.52 2.76 -7.93
CA THR A 107 -16.34 2.56 -6.72
C THR A 107 -15.90 3.49 -5.58
N GLN A 108 -14.59 3.58 -5.36
CA GLN A 108 -14.07 4.44 -4.30
C GLN A 108 -14.30 5.94 -4.56
N PHE A 109 -14.34 6.37 -5.84
CA PHE A 109 -14.73 7.73 -6.18
C PHE A 109 -16.17 8.01 -5.76
N LYS A 110 -17.10 7.12 -6.12
CA LYS A 110 -18.52 7.25 -5.75
C LYS A 110 -18.71 7.29 -4.24
N ASP A 111 -18.04 6.41 -3.49
CA ASP A 111 -18.15 6.33 -2.04
C ASP A 111 -17.57 7.57 -1.32
N LYS A 112 -16.48 8.13 -1.83
CA LYS A 112 -15.82 9.29 -1.21
C LYS A 112 -16.47 10.60 -1.62
N SER A 113 -16.88 10.74 -2.89
CA SER A 113 -17.50 11.96 -3.40
C SER A 113 -18.84 12.25 -2.74
N SER A 114 -19.60 11.22 -2.35
CA SER A 114 -20.87 11.38 -1.62
C SER A 114 -20.72 11.94 -0.19
N LYS A 115 -19.49 12.00 0.33
CA LYS A 115 -19.20 12.43 1.71
C LYS A 115 -18.59 13.83 1.82
N VAL A 116 -18.39 14.50 0.69
CA VAL A 116 -17.78 15.84 0.65
C VAL A 116 -18.68 16.80 -0.10
N GLU A 117 -18.78 18.04 0.37
CA GLU A 117 -19.58 19.09 -0.23
C GLU A 117 -18.98 19.59 -1.56
N SER A 118 -17.66 19.71 -1.61
CA SER A 118 -16.91 20.06 -2.81
C SER A 118 -15.92 18.97 -3.15
N ILE A 119 -15.99 18.44 -4.38
CA ILE A 119 -15.18 17.31 -4.82
C ILE A 119 -13.90 17.84 -5.47
N PRO A 120 -12.72 17.68 -4.83
CA PRO A 120 -11.45 18.06 -5.45
C PRO A 120 -11.17 17.18 -6.67
N ALA A 121 -10.62 17.74 -7.75
CA ALA A 121 -10.21 16.98 -8.93
C ALA A 121 -9.24 15.84 -8.59
N GLY A 122 -8.37 16.03 -7.58
CA GLY A 122 -7.47 14.98 -7.10
C GLY A 122 -8.18 13.71 -6.63
N LEU A 123 -9.41 13.83 -6.10
CA LEU A 123 -10.20 12.67 -5.70
C LEU A 123 -10.70 11.85 -6.91
N LEU A 124 -10.91 12.47 -8.05
CA LEU A 124 -11.24 11.80 -9.30
C LEU A 124 -9.98 11.20 -9.95
N MET A 125 -8.84 11.91 -9.86
CA MET A 125 -7.62 11.62 -10.61
C MET A 125 -6.65 10.66 -9.92
N TYR A 126 -6.77 10.42 -8.60
CA TYR A 126 -5.80 9.58 -7.88
C TYR A 126 -5.65 8.15 -8.45
N PRO A 127 -6.65 7.51 -9.08
CA PRO A 127 -6.43 6.19 -9.68
C PRO A 127 -5.47 6.23 -10.88
N VAL A 128 -5.39 7.37 -11.58
CA VAL A 128 -4.42 7.58 -12.65
C VAL A 128 -3.00 7.73 -12.08
N LEU A 129 -2.87 8.48 -10.97
CA LEU A 129 -1.60 8.56 -10.25
C LEU A 129 -1.15 7.18 -9.75
N GLN A 130 -2.06 6.36 -9.24
CA GLN A 130 -1.74 4.98 -8.83
C GLN A 130 -1.30 4.12 -10.03
N SER A 131 -1.91 4.29 -11.19
CA SER A 131 -1.47 3.63 -12.41
C SER A 131 -0.06 4.07 -12.82
N ALA A 132 0.24 5.37 -12.68
CA ALA A 132 1.57 5.91 -12.92
C ALA A 132 2.59 5.37 -11.91
N ASP A 133 2.25 5.28 -10.62
CA ASP A 133 3.12 4.72 -9.58
C ASP A 133 3.60 3.31 -9.92
N ILE A 134 2.70 2.48 -10.44
CA ILE A 134 2.98 1.10 -10.80
C ILE A 134 3.78 1.01 -12.11
N LEU A 135 3.30 1.70 -13.14
CA LEU A 135 3.84 1.58 -14.50
C LEU A 135 5.16 2.34 -14.69
N LEU A 136 5.44 3.37 -13.89
CA LEU A 136 6.71 4.09 -13.88
C LEU A 136 7.91 3.14 -13.68
N TYR A 137 7.71 2.13 -12.85
CA TYR A 137 8.71 1.10 -12.58
C TYR A 137 8.57 -0.14 -13.45
N ARG A 138 7.61 -0.16 -14.36
CA ARG A 138 7.26 -1.34 -15.17
C ARG A 138 7.05 -2.58 -14.28
N ALA A 139 6.36 -2.37 -13.15
CA ALA A 139 6.05 -3.44 -12.23
C ALA A 139 5.03 -4.40 -12.85
N ASP A 140 5.34 -5.68 -12.83
CA ASP A 140 4.46 -6.73 -13.34
C ASP A 140 3.60 -7.37 -12.25
N SER A 141 3.91 -7.10 -10.99
CA SER A 141 3.25 -7.70 -9.83
C SER A 141 3.05 -6.66 -8.72
N VAL A 142 1.83 -6.59 -8.20
CA VAL A 142 1.43 -5.58 -7.20
C VAL A 142 0.75 -6.26 -6.02
N PRO A 143 1.38 -6.29 -4.84
CA PRO A 143 0.72 -6.76 -3.61
C PRO A 143 -0.42 -5.81 -3.24
N VAL A 144 -1.64 -6.29 -3.30
CA VAL A 144 -2.85 -5.49 -3.03
C VAL A 144 -3.90 -6.27 -2.27
N GLY A 145 -4.72 -5.55 -1.50
CA GLY A 145 -5.99 -6.06 -0.99
C GLY A 145 -7.07 -6.10 -2.09
N GLU A 146 -8.12 -6.87 -1.87
CA GLU A 146 -9.25 -7.02 -2.81
C GLU A 146 -9.91 -5.68 -3.20
N ASP A 147 -9.90 -4.70 -2.29
CA ASP A 147 -10.47 -3.37 -2.51
C ASP A 147 -9.66 -2.52 -3.51
N GLN A 148 -8.45 -2.94 -3.88
CA GLN A 148 -7.57 -2.26 -4.84
C GLN A 148 -7.60 -2.89 -6.24
N ILE A 149 -8.30 -4.01 -6.42
CA ILE A 149 -8.34 -4.73 -7.71
C ILE A 149 -8.84 -3.81 -8.84
N GLN A 150 -9.89 -3.00 -8.57
CA GLN A 150 -10.44 -2.10 -9.59
C GLN A 150 -9.44 -1.04 -10.05
N HIS A 151 -8.61 -0.51 -9.15
CA HIS A 151 -7.55 0.43 -9.51
C HIS A 151 -6.45 -0.26 -10.32
N LEU A 152 -6.14 -1.52 -9.99
CA LEU A 152 -5.17 -2.30 -10.75
C LEU A 152 -5.66 -2.62 -12.16
N GLU A 153 -6.97 -2.87 -12.33
CA GLU A 153 -7.56 -3.00 -13.66
C GLU A 153 -7.44 -1.72 -14.48
N LEU A 154 -7.59 -0.53 -13.86
CA LEU A 154 -7.33 0.74 -14.54
C LEU A 154 -5.87 0.85 -15.00
N ALA A 155 -4.91 0.42 -14.17
CA ALA A 155 -3.49 0.41 -14.55
C ALA A 155 -3.23 -0.52 -15.74
N ARG A 156 -3.87 -1.71 -15.77
CA ARG A 156 -3.80 -2.66 -16.89
C ARG A 156 -4.40 -2.07 -18.16
N ASP A 157 -5.56 -1.44 -18.06
CA ASP A 157 -6.21 -0.76 -19.19
C ASP A 157 -5.34 0.39 -19.72
N THR A 158 -4.70 1.14 -18.83
CA THR A 158 -3.77 2.22 -19.19
C THR A 158 -2.57 1.66 -19.94
N ALA A 159 -1.96 0.56 -19.46
CA ALA A 159 -0.86 -0.10 -20.15
C ALA A 159 -1.27 -0.59 -21.56
N ARG A 160 -2.43 -1.25 -21.68
CA ARG A 160 -2.96 -1.70 -22.99
C ARG A 160 -3.21 -0.54 -23.95
N LYS A 161 -3.84 0.54 -23.49
CA LYS A 161 -4.10 1.73 -24.30
C LYS A 161 -2.80 2.38 -24.79
N TRP A 162 -1.79 2.48 -23.89
CA TRP A 162 -0.48 2.98 -24.24
C TRP A 162 0.19 2.10 -25.31
N ASN A 163 0.30 0.81 -25.03
CA ASN A 163 0.96 -0.15 -25.92
C ASN A 163 0.30 -0.19 -27.30
N ALA A 164 -1.02 -0.18 -27.35
CA ALA A 164 -1.76 -0.12 -28.63
C ALA A 164 -1.53 1.20 -29.38
N LYS A 165 -1.49 2.35 -28.67
CA LYS A 165 -1.29 3.67 -29.30
C LYS A 165 0.07 3.80 -29.96
N PHE A 166 1.11 3.25 -29.34
CA PHE A 166 2.49 3.38 -29.82
C PHE A 166 3.02 2.12 -30.52
N GLY A 167 2.21 1.07 -30.65
CA GLY A 167 2.57 -0.18 -31.35
C GLY A 167 3.73 -0.95 -30.68
N GLN A 168 3.88 -0.83 -29.35
CA GLN A 168 4.97 -1.42 -28.58
C GLN A 168 4.43 -2.04 -27.29
N GLU A 169 4.90 -3.22 -26.91
CA GLU A 169 4.65 -3.82 -25.59
C GLU A 169 5.62 -3.24 -24.54
N TYR A 170 5.46 -1.96 -24.24
CA TYR A 170 6.37 -1.24 -23.36
C TYR A 170 6.00 -1.38 -21.87
N PHE A 171 4.74 -1.14 -21.54
CA PHE A 171 4.25 -1.32 -20.17
C PHE A 171 3.67 -2.73 -19.99
N PRO A 172 4.13 -3.47 -18.95
CA PRO A 172 3.51 -4.73 -18.62
C PRO A 172 2.09 -4.52 -18.08
N GLU A 173 1.24 -5.53 -18.22
CA GLU A 173 -0.04 -5.56 -17.52
C GLU A 173 0.17 -6.08 -16.09
N PRO A 174 0.07 -5.24 -15.06
CA PRO A 174 0.39 -5.66 -13.69
C PRO A 174 -0.62 -6.68 -13.16
N LYS A 175 -0.12 -7.70 -12.44
CA LYS A 175 -0.94 -8.76 -11.83
C LYS A 175 -1.09 -8.52 -10.33
N PRO A 176 -2.28 -8.75 -9.75
CA PRO A 176 -2.45 -8.68 -8.32
C PRO A 176 -1.75 -9.85 -7.64
N LEU A 177 -0.94 -9.55 -6.62
CA LEU A 177 -0.52 -10.53 -5.63
C LEU A 177 -1.42 -10.36 -4.41
N LEU A 178 -2.45 -11.20 -4.33
CA LEU A 178 -3.38 -11.11 -3.21
C LEU A 178 -2.68 -11.54 -1.93
N THR A 179 -2.77 -10.71 -0.91
CA THR A 179 -2.29 -11.05 0.43
C THR A 179 -3.11 -12.22 0.98
N PRO A 180 -2.47 -13.27 1.51
CA PRO A 180 -3.20 -14.42 2.07
C PRO A 180 -4.01 -14.05 3.31
N THR A 181 -3.68 -12.92 3.94
CA THR A 181 -4.35 -12.46 5.16
C THR A 181 -5.71 -11.86 4.83
N ARG A 182 -6.76 -12.52 5.29
CA ARG A 182 -8.12 -11.98 5.22
C ARG A 182 -8.21 -10.61 5.89
N ARG A 183 -9.20 -9.82 5.48
CA ARG A 183 -9.53 -8.52 6.09
C ARG A 183 -9.61 -8.63 7.62
N ILE A 184 -8.72 -7.92 8.33
CA ILE A 184 -8.69 -7.89 9.78
C ILE A 184 -9.79 -6.94 10.27
N MET A 185 -10.71 -7.49 11.06
CA MET A 185 -11.76 -6.72 11.72
C MET A 185 -11.19 -5.97 12.92
N GLY A 186 -11.78 -4.83 13.23
CA GLY A 186 -11.46 -4.08 14.44
C GLY A 186 -11.83 -4.84 15.71
N LEU A 187 -11.39 -4.35 16.85
CA LEU A 187 -11.68 -4.98 18.16
C LEU A 187 -13.17 -5.00 18.50
N ASP A 188 -13.97 -4.18 17.81
CA ASP A 188 -15.43 -4.18 17.84
C ASP A 188 -16.08 -5.39 17.13
N GLY A 189 -15.31 -6.14 16.35
CA GLY A 189 -15.78 -7.31 15.58
C GLY A 189 -16.80 -6.99 14.47
N GLN A 190 -17.05 -5.72 14.18
CA GLN A 190 -18.09 -5.27 13.23
C GLN A 190 -17.52 -4.54 12.05
N SER A 191 -16.61 -3.61 12.31
CA SER A 191 -16.01 -2.75 11.29
C SER A 191 -14.59 -3.19 10.95
N LYS A 192 -14.08 -2.80 9.76
CA LYS A 192 -12.64 -2.90 9.47
C LYS A 192 -11.85 -2.12 10.52
N MET A 193 -10.70 -2.65 10.91
CA MET A 193 -9.79 -1.96 11.82
C MET A 193 -9.44 -0.58 11.25
N SER A 194 -9.74 0.48 12.02
CA SER A 194 -9.54 1.87 11.64
C SER A 194 -9.26 2.74 12.86
N LYS A 195 -8.28 3.65 12.72
CA LYS A 195 -7.93 4.61 13.79
C LYS A 195 -9.08 5.55 14.15
N SER A 196 -9.81 6.01 13.14
CA SER A 196 -10.96 6.91 13.35
C SER A 196 -12.07 6.30 14.19
N LEU A 197 -12.13 4.95 14.25
CA LEU A 197 -13.09 4.22 15.07
C LEU A 197 -12.52 3.80 16.43
N GLY A 198 -11.23 4.04 16.69
CA GLY A 198 -10.59 3.64 17.95
C GLY A 198 -10.54 2.12 18.20
N ASN A 199 -10.77 1.31 17.16
CA ASN A 199 -10.87 -0.15 17.23
C ASN A 199 -9.59 -0.87 16.82
N THR A 200 -8.41 -0.20 16.97
CA THR A 200 -7.10 -0.68 16.51
C THR A 200 -6.14 -0.96 17.66
N ILE A 201 -5.16 -1.82 17.41
CA ILE A 201 -3.94 -1.95 18.21
C ILE A 201 -2.77 -1.44 17.36
N GLY A 202 -1.99 -0.47 17.87
CA GLY A 202 -0.79 0.06 17.22
C GLY A 202 0.38 -0.91 17.36
N LEU A 203 1.33 -0.87 16.40
CA LEU A 203 2.52 -1.72 16.47
C LEU A 203 3.46 -1.33 17.63
N MET A 204 3.45 -0.07 18.01
CA MET A 204 4.33 0.49 19.03
C MET A 204 3.69 0.53 20.43
N GLU A 205 2.46 0.04 20.58
CA GLU A 205 1.78 -0.01 21.88
C GLU A 205 2.47 -0.98 22.84
N THR A 206 2.54 -0.58 24.10
CA THR A 206 3.08 -1.39 25.18
C THR A 206 2.19 -2.62 25.46
N ASP A 207 2.70 -3.58 26.20
CA ASP A 207 1.98 -4.78 26.57
C ASP A 207 0.70 -4.46 27.38
N ASP A 208 0.79 -3.44 28.25
CA ASP A 208 -0.37 -2.99 29.05
C ASP A 208 -1.42 -2.29 28.17
N GLU A 209 -1.01 -1.48 27.19
CA GLU A 209 -1.92 -0.84 26.23
C GLU A 209 -2.62 -1.88 25.34
N ILE A 210 -1.88 -2.88 24.86
CA ILE A 210 -2.44 -4.02 24.11
C ILE A 210 -3.48 -4.73 24.96
N TRP A 211 -3.16 -5.03 26.24
CA TRP A 211 -4.09 -5.69 27.14
C TRP A 211 -5.33 -4.84 27.42
N ALA A 212 -5.16 -3.56 27.69
CA ALA A 212 -6.27 -2.63 27.93
C ALA A 212 -7.28 -2.63 26.77
N LYS A 213 -6.79 -2.80 25.54
CA LYS A 213 -7.64 -2.87 24.33
C LYS A 213 -8.21 -4.25 24.06
N LEU A 214 -7.45 -5.32 24.30
CA LEU A 214 -7.92 -6.70 24.11
C LEU A 214 -8.98 -7.09 25.14
N ARG A 215 -8.83 -6.63 26.38
CA ARG A 215 -9.74 -6.99 27.47
C ARG A 215 -11.22 -6.74 27.15
N PRO A 216 -11.63 -5.56 26.67
CA PRO A 216 -13.04 -5.30 26.31
C PRO A 216 -13.41 -5.77 24.90
N ALA A 217 -12.45 -6.21 24.05
CA ALA A 217 -12.70 -6.56 22.67
C ALA A 217 -13.80 -7.62 22.50
N MET A 218 -14.56 -7.50 21.42
CA MET A 218 -15.70 -8.38 21.13
C MET A 218 -15.27 -9.83 20.88
N THR A 219 -15.99 -10.75 21.49
CA THR A 219 -15.85 -12.20 21.29
C THR A 219 -17.11 -12.76 20.63
N ASP A 220 -17.38 -14.07 20.78
CA ASP A 220 -18.64 -14.67 20.35
C ASP A 220 -19.82 -14.07 21.17
N PRO A 221 -20.76 -13.36 20.53
CA PRO A 221 -21.88 -12.71 21.24
C PRO A 221 -22.81 -13.67 21.97
N GLN A 222 -22.85 -14.94 21.57
CA GLN A 222 -23.69 -15.95 22.22
C GLN A 222 -23.03 -16.57 23.44
N ARG A 223 -21.74 -16.38 23.64
CA ARG A 223 -21.01 -16.86 24.80
C ARG A 223 -21.06 -15.86 25.95
N VAL A 224 -22.07 -15.96 26.77
CA VAL A 224 -22.31 -15.03 27.90
C VAL A 224 -21.61 -15.49 29.16
N ARG A 225 -21.64 -16.80 29.46
CA ARG A 225 -21.04 -17.39 30.67
C ARG A 225 -19.78 -18.16 30.34
N LYS A 226 -18.89 -18.32 31.31
CA LYS A 226 -17.65 -19.11 31.15
C LYS A 226 -17.95 -20.57 30.76
N THR A 227 -19.07 -21.10 31.24
CA THR A 227 -19.55 -22.47 31.01
C THR A 227 -20.21 -22.68 29.65
N ASP A 228 -20.50 -21.59 28.91
CA ASP A 228 -21.10 -21.70 27.58
C ASP A 228 -20.03 -22.12 26.58
N VAL A 229 -20.35 -23.07 25.70
CA VAL A 229 -19.48 -23.44 24.60
C VAL A 229 -19.36 -22.26 23.62
N GLY A 230 -18.15 -22.02 23.15
CA GLY A 230 -17.89 -20.94 22.19
C GLY A 230 -17.87 -21.44 20.75
N ARG A 231 -17.97 -20.48 19.81
CA ARG A 231 -17.93 -20.71 18.36
C ARG A 231 -16.74 -19.93 17.78
N PRO A 232 -15.56 -20.56 17.67
CA PRO A 232 -14.35 -19.89 17.14
C PRO A 232 -14.56 -19.25 15.76
N GLU A 233 -15.39 -19.85 14.89
CA GLU A 233 -15.66 -19.40 13.52
C GLU A 233 -16.28 -18.00 13.45
N VAL A 234 -17.04 -17.58 14.46
CA VAL A 234 -17.66 -16.24 14.52
C VAL A 234 -16.95 -15.29 15.48
N CYS A 235 -15.90 -15.78 16.17
CA CYS A 235 -15.18 -15.01 17.19
C CYS A 235 -14.03 -14.21 16.56
N ASN A 236 -14.08 -12.88 16.68
CA ASN A 236 -13.01 -11.99 16.18
C ASN A 236 -11.66 -12.25 16.86
N ILE A 237 -11.64 -12.55 18.15
CA ILE A 237 -10.41 -12.90 18.89
C ILE A 237 -9.77 -14.17 18.30
N PHE A 238 -10.56 -15.15 17.88
CA PHE A 238 -10.04 -16.35 17.24
C PHE A 238 -9.44 -16.06 15.85
N GLN A 239 -9.98 -15.09 15.10
CA GLN A 239 -9.36 -14.66 13.86
C GLN A 239 -8.00 -13.97 14.10
N LEU A 240 -7.87 -13.21 15.20
CA LEU A 240 -6.58 -12.64 15.61
C LEU A 240 -5.58 -13.73 16.05
N HIS A 241 -6.02 -14.80 16.72
CA HIS A 241 -5.17 -15.96 17.00
C HIS A 241 -4.60 -16.58 15.72
N LYS A 242 -5.43 -16.75 14.67
CA LYS A 242 -4.94 -17.27 13.37
C LYS A 242 -3.86 -16.39 12.74
N ALA A 243 -3.81 -15.11 13.09
CA ALA A 243 -2.83 -14.17 12.53
C ALA A 243 -1.53 -14.08 13.35
N PHE A 244 -1.61 -14.28 14.68
CA PHE A 244 -0.50 -14.06 15.60
C PHE A 244 0.01 -15.30 16.30
N SER A 245 -0.84 -16.30 16.51
CA SER A 245 -0.48 -17.49 17.29
C SER A 245 0.04 -18.61 16.38
N ARG A 246 0.86 -19.50 16.95
CA ARG A 246 1.33 -20.70 16.27
C ARG A 246 0.16 -21.67 16.05
N GLU A 247 0.26 -22.56 15.08
CA GLU A 247 -0.80 -23.51 14.72
C GLU A 247 -1.25 -24.36 15.91
N GLU A 248 -0.29 -24.82 16.74
CA GLU A 248 -0.61 -25.61 17.94
C GLU A 248 -1.45 -24.81 18.95
N THR A 249 -1.10 -23.50 19.12
CA THR A 249 -1.87 -22.58 20.00
C THR A 249 -3.26 -22.33 19.43
N VAL A 250 -3.39 -22.15 18.12
CA VAL A 250 -4.69 -21.98 17.47
C VAL A 250 -5.57 -23.22 17.66
N ALA A 251 -5.01 -24.42 17.48
CA ALA A 251 -5.72 -25.68 17.70
C ALA A 251 -6.14 -25.86 19.18
N GLN A 252 -5.25 -25.50 20.12
CA GLN A 252 -5.57 -25.52 21.55
C GLN A 252 -6.71 -24.56 21.89
N VAL A 253 -6.65 -23.31 21.40
CA VAL A 253 -7.70 -22.30 21.60
C VAL A 253 -9.03 -22.78 21.03
N ASP A 254 -9.04 -23.38 19.84
CA ASP A 254 -10.26 -23.94 19.23
C ASP A 254 -10.88 -25.00 20.14
N GLY A 255 -10.09 -25.99 20.58
CA GLY A 255 -10.56 -27.07 21.47
C GLY A 255 -11.07 -26.55 22.82
N GLN A 256 -10.32 -25.65 23.45
CA GLN A 256 -10.71 -25.05 24.75
C GLN A 256 -11.95 -24.15 24.65
N CYS A 257 -12.13 -23.48 23.52
CA CYS A 257 -13.30 -22.66 23.27
C CYS A 257 -14.57 -23.53 23.11
N ARG A 258 -14.50 -24.58 22.30
CA ARG A 258 -15.63 -25.49 22.02
C ARG A 258 -16.02 -26.37 23.21
N SER A 259 -15.08 -26.66 24.11
CA SER A 259 -15.33 -27.44 25.32
C SER A 259 -15.69 -26.59 26.52
N ALA A 260 -15.72 -25.26 26.41
CA ALA A 260 -15.81 -24.32 27.53
C ALA A 260 -14.69 -24.51 28.59
N GLY A 261 -13.55 -25.10 28.20
CA GLY A 261 -12.42 -25.33 29.11
C GLY A 261 -11.73 -24.02 29.52
N TRP A 262 -11.64 -23.03 28.64
CA TRP A 262 -11.14 -21.69 28.94
C TRP A 262 -12.26 -20.65 28.91
N GLY A 263 -12.12 -19.59 29.72
CA GLY A 263 -12.92 -18.38 29.56
C GLY A 263 -12.37 -17.49 28.42
N CYS A 264 -13.19 -16.54 27.94
CA CYS A 264 -12.74 -15.58 26.94
C CYS A 264 -11.54 -14.73 27.43
N MET A 265 -11.44 -14.47 28.72
CA MET A 265 -10.31 -13.73 29.31
C MET A 265 -9.01 -14.54 29.26
N ASP A 266 -9.07 -15.87 29.48
CA ASP A 266 -7.91 -16.75 29.39
C ASP A 266 -7.42 -16.82 27.95
N CYS A 267 -8.34 -16.96 26.99
CA CYS A 267 -8.07 -16.92 25.55
C CYS A 267 -7.38 -15.59 25.12
N LYS A 268 -7.89 -14.45 25.58
CA LYS A 268 -7.33 -13.12 25.28
C LYS A 268 -5.92 -12.92 25.84
N LYS A 269 -5.60 -13.53 27.00
CA LYS A 269 -4.23 -13.49 27.55
C LYS A 269 -3.25 -14.24 26.65
N VAL A 270 -3.61 -15.44 26.20
CA VAL A 270 -2.80 -16.22 25.27
C VAL A 270 -2.60 -15.47 23.95
N LEU A 271 -3.62 -14.75 23.46
CA LEU A 271 -3.49 -13.88 22.29
C LEU A 271 -2.50 -12.74 22.55
N GLN A 272 -2.63 -12.05 23.70
CA GLN A 272 -1.71 -10.98 24.09
C GLN A 272 -0.27 -11.47 24.08
N GLU A 273 0.02 -12.61 24.70
CA GLU A 273 1.36 -13.21 24.74
C GLU A 273 1.90 -13.45 23.32
N SER A 274 1.08 -14.00 22.42
CA SER A 274 1.44 -14.22 21.02
C SER A 274 1.73 -12.90 20.29
N MET A 275 0.90 -11.87 20.52
CA MET A 275 1.09 -10.54 19.91
C MET A 275 2.35 -9.86 20.45
N VAL A 276 2.59 -9.91 21.76
CA VAL A 276 3.79 -9.34 22.40
C VAL A 276 5.04 -10.01 21.85
N GLN A 277 5.05 -11.33 21.71
CA GLN A 277 6.18 -12.06 21.14
C GLN A 277 6.53 -11.58 19.73
N GLU A 278 5.54 -11.27 18.88
CA GLU A 278 5.78 -10.78 17.52
C GLU A 278 6.11 -9.28 17.48
N LEU A 279 5.48 -8.47 18.33
CA LEU A 279 5.64 -7.00 18.28
C LEU A 279 6.87 -6.49 19.04
N THR A 280 7.35 -7.19 20.07
CA THR A 280 8.53 -6.77 20.84
C THR A 280 9.79 -6.54 19.99
N PRO A 281 10.16 -7.43 19.05
CA PRO A 281 11.30 -7.16 18.17
C PRO A 281 11.10 -5.94 17.25
N ILE A 282 9.84 -5.66 16.85
CA ILE A 282 9.51 -4.49 16.03
C ILE A 282 9.72 -3.21 16.85
N ARG A 283 9.22 -3.19 18.08
CA ARG A 283 9.41 -2.07 19.02
C ARG A 283 10.88 -1.80 19.31
N GLY A 284 11.65 -2.84 19.60
CA GLY A 284 13.11 -2.70 19.83
C GLY A 284 13.85 -2.12 18.62
N ARG A 285 13.48 -2.51 17.39
CA ARG A 285 14.04 -1.89 16.19
C ARG A 285 13.58 -0.42 16.03
N ALA A 286 12.34 -0.11 16.36
CA ALA A 286 11.85 1.27 16.31
C ALA A 286 12.59 2.18 17.29
N GLU A 287 12.84 1.72 18.51
CA GLU A 287 13.63 2.42 19.52
C GLU A 287 15.09 2.65 19.05
N ALA A 288 15.70 1.65 18.43
CA ALA A 288 17.04 1.78 17.84
C ALA A 288 17.07 2.82 16.69
N LEU A 289 16.01 2.90 15.88
CA LEU A 289 15.87 3.90 14.81
C LEU A 289 15.59 5.31 15.39
N ASP A 290 14.94 5.43 16.54
CA ASP A 290 14.77 6.71 17.23
C ASP A 290 16.12 7.22 17.81
N ALA A 291 16.96 6.32 18.26
CA ALA A 291 18.33 6.66 18.70
C ALA A 291 19.26 7.02 17.54
N GLU A 292 19.02 6.46 16.35
CA GLU A 292 19.85 6.67 15.14
C GLU A 292 19.00 7.11 13.94
N PRO A 293 18.38 8.31 13.97
CA PRO A 293 17.44 8.76 12.92
C PRO A 293 18.10 8.87 11.53
N GLN A 294 19.42 9.03 11.47
CA GLN A 294 20.15 9.06 10.20
C GLN A 294 19.97 7.77 9.39
N ARG A 295 19.82 6.61 10.03
CA ARG A 295 19.56 5.33 9.33
C ARG A 295 18.26 5.36 8.52
N VAL A 296 17.22 6.03 9.02
CA VAL A 296 15.96 6.19 8.29
C VAL A 296 16.16 7.10 7.07
N LEU A 297 16.91 8.21 7.25
CA LEU A 297 17.21 9.14 6.15
C LEU A 297 18.04 8.46 5.06
N ASP A 298 19.07 7.71 5.44
CA ASP A 298 19.94 7.00 4.50
C ASP A 298 19.16 5.93 3.73
N ALA A 299 18.28 5.19 4.39
CA ALA A 299 17.40 4.20 3.76
C ALA A 299 16.47 4.86 2.74
N LEU A 300 15.82 5.97 3.08
CA LEU A 300 14.95 6.71 2.17
C LEU A 300 15.73 7.33 1.00
N ALA A 301 16.89 7.91 1.25
CA ALA A 301 17.73 8.50 0.21
C ALA A 301 18.22 7.44 -0.80
N GLY A 302 18.73 6.31 -0.31
CA GLY A 302 19.17 5.19 -1.14
C GLY A 302 18.01 4.59 -1.96
N GLY A 303 16.85 4.41 -1.33
CA GLY A 303 15.64 3.95 -2.00
C GLY A 303 15.16 4.93 -3.07
N ALA A 304 15.17 6.24 -2.78
CA ALA A 304 14.80 7.27 -3.74
C ALA A 304 15.77 7.33 -4.93
N GLU A 305 17.07 7.17 -4.71
CA GLU A 305 18.05 7.15 -5.81
C GLU A 305 17.83 5.93 -6.72
N THR A 306 17.59 4.75 -6.15
CA THR A 306 17.24 3.53 -6.91
C THR A 306 15.95 3.74 -7.72
N ALA A 307 14.92 4.27 -7.08
CA ALA A 307 13.64 4.55 -7.73
C ALA A 307 13.78 5.59 -8.86
N ARG A 308 14.51 6.70 -8.64
CA ARG A 308 14.78 7.73 -9.65
C ARG A 308 15.54 7.17 -10.85
N GLY A 309 16.51 6.28 -10.63
CA GLY A 309 17.25 5.65 -11.74
C GLY A 309 16.30 4.97 -12.72
N ILE A 310 15.37 4.16 -12.20
CA ILE A 310 14.37 3.45 -13.01
C ILE A 310 13.37 4.44 -13.64
N ALA A 311 12.88 5.40 -12.84
CA ALA A 311 11.90 6.38 -13.27
C ALA A 311 12.39 7.25 -14.42
N ARG A 312 13.63 7.74 -14.33
CA ARG A 312 14.27 8.55 -15.38
C ARG A 312 14.45 7.77 -16.68
N GLU A 313 14.84 6.50 -16.59
CA GLU A 313 14.93 5.64 -17.78
C GLU A 313 13.55 5.50 -18.45
N THR A 314 12.53 5.13 -17.67
CA THR A 314 11.16 5.00 -18.17
C THR A 314 10.68 6.31 -18.79
N MET A 315 10.85 7.45 -18.12
CA MET A 315 10.39 8.73 -18.61
C MET A 315 11.14 9.22 -19.84
N ARG A 316 12.44 8.90 -19.96
CA ARG A 316 13.19 9.19 -21.20
C ARG A 316 12.55 8.51 -22.41
N GLU A 317 12.19 7.23 -22.28
CA GLU A 317 11.56 6.47 -23.36
C GLU A 317 10.12 6.93 -23.61
N VAL A 318 9.35 7.17 -22.55
CA VAL A 318 7.98 7.69 -22.65
C VAL A 318 7.96 9.03 -23.38
N ARG A 319 8.86 9.96 -23.02
CA ARG A 319 8.98 11.25 -23.72
C ARG A 319 9.34 11.07 -25.20
N GLY A 320 10.23 10.12 -25.52
CA GLY A 320 10.56 9.79 -26.91
C GLY A 320 9.35 9.32 -27.71
N TYR A 321 8.56 8.38 -27.18
CA TYR A 321 7.31 7.93 -27.82
C TYR A 321 6.27 9.06 -27.98
N MET A 322 6.25 10.02 -27.08
CA MET A 322 5.30 11.15 -27.11
C MET A 322 5.80 12.32 -27.96
N GLY A 323 7.04 12.31 -28.43
CA GLY A 323 7.67 13.48 -29.07
C GLY A 323 7.91 14.64 -28.09
N LEU A 324 8.10 14.34 -26.80
CA LEU A 324 8.38 15.30 -25.72
C LEU A 324 9.87 15.27 -25.30
N ASP A 325 10.71 14.62 -26.06
CA ASP A 325 12.16 14.66 -25.90
C ASP A 325 12.74 16.06 -26.24
N ALA A 326 13.98 16.29 -25.84
CA ALA A 326 14.60 17.60 -26.06
C ALA A 326 14.62 17.97 -27.54
N VAL A 327 14.14 19.17 -27.86
CA VAL A 327 14.21 19.71 -29.21
C VAL A 327 15.70 19.92 -29.58
N THR A 328 16.20 19.11 -30.49
CA THR A 328 17.55 19.22 -30.99
C THR A 328 17.53 19.79 -32.40
N VAL A 329 18.36 20.80 -32.67
CA VAL A 329 18.59 21.31 -34.01
C VAL A 329 19.86 20.63 -34.54
N ASP A 330 19.72 19.85 -35.58
CA ASP A 330 20.91 19.33 -36.29
C ASP A 330 21.70 20.51 -36.87
N ARG A 331 22.90 20.75 -36.35
CA ARG A 331 23.78 21.83 -36.82
C ARG A 331 24.27 21.62 -38.28
N LYS A 332 24.03 20.46 -38.86
CA LYS A 332 24.38 20.12 -40.24
C LYS A 332 23.23 20.24 -41.24
N SER A 333 22.01 20.31 -40.76
CA SER A 333 20.83 20.56 -41.57
C SER A 333 19.95 21.60 -40.87
N THR A 334 19.55 22.64 -41.60
CA THR A 334 18.57 23.64 -41.16
C THR A 334 17.15 23.06 -41.01
N ARG A 335 17.01 21.73 -41.01
CA ARG A 335 15.74 21.02 -40.82
C ARG A 335 15.66 20.49 -39.39
N LEU A 336 14.55 20.77 -38.72
CA LEU A 336 14.14 20.08 -37.48
C LEU A 336 14.16 18.58 -37.77
N ASN A 337 14.99 17.83 -37.03
CA ASN A 337 15.04 16.39 -37.14
C ASN A 337 13.83 15.81 -36.40
N SER A 338 12.68 15.82 -37.05
CA SER A 338 11.53 15.01 -36.61
C SER A 338 11.80 13.58 -37.06
N SER A 339 12.48 12.82 -36.23
CA SER A 339 12.64 11.38 -36.42
C SER A 339 11.36 10.62 -36.14
N HIS A 340 10.30 10.89 -36.89
CA HIS A 340 9.17 9.96 -37.06
C HIS A 340 8.23 10.51 -38.16
N GLU A 341 8.22 9.88 -39.29
CA GLU A 341 7.17 9.92 -40.31
C GLU A 341 5.85 9.32 -39.79
N PHE A 342 5.25 9.90 -38.74
CA PHE A 342 3.98 9.41 -38.19
C PHE A 342 2.94 10.51 -37.96
N VAL A 343 2.98 11.59 -38.77
CA VAL A 343 1.88 12.56 -38.77
C VAL A 343 1.35 12.76 -40.16
N SER A 344 0.71 11.78 -40.71
CA SER A 344 -0.21 12.01 -41.83
C SER A 344 -1.29 10.92 -41.90
N ARG A 345 -2.25 10.95 -40.99
CA ARG A 345 -3.61 10.42 -41.18
C ARG A 345 -4.48 10.86 -40.01
N MET A 346 -4.72 12.16 -39.88
CA MET A 346 -5.98 12.61 -39.31
C MET A 346 -6.99 12.77 -40.43
N PRO A 347 -8.15 12.12 -40.42
CA PRO A 347 -9.23 12.48 -41.32
C PRO A 347 -9.73 13.86 -40.94
N SER A 348 -9.72 14.79 -41.92
CA SER A 348 -10.43 16.04 -41.80
C SER A 348 -11.91 15.76 -41.60
N SER A 349 -12.43 16.02 -40.42
CA SER A 349 -13.88 16.08 -40.18
C SER A 349 -14.39 17.42 -40.70
N ALA A 350 -15.23 17.38 -41.74
CA ALA A 350 -16.18 18.42 -42.05
C ALA A 350 -17.26 18.51 -40.97
#